data_11ce2f82a68256a78e52d70fabaed696
#
_entry.id   11ce2f82a68256a78e52d70fabaed696
#
_cell.length_a   1.000
_cell.length_b   1.000
_cell.length_c   1.000
_cell.angle_alpha   90.00
_cell.angle_beta   90.00
_cell.angle_gamma   90.00
#
_symmetry.space_group_name_H-M   'P 1'
#
loop_
_entity.id
_entity.type
_entity.pdbx_description
1 polymer ?
#
loop_
_entity_poly.entity_id
_entity_poly.type
_entity_poly.pdbx_seq_one_letter_code
_entity_poly.pdbx_strand_id
1 'polypeptide(L)'
;MQINNSGAGPSLRESFERIRSRFRDPEFLNCRGLGNEVPFFVYAYDAARELEVRELTDALVRDSVEGRLPCNVVCRDLWDVLLKICEEEDVIDDMADLERDEGPDELLSAVQEIATPEAFVGAMDFFPHERGRDVLLITGVGKVYPFARAHAVMEAAQQVFEDIPVVLMYPGVFDGRSLRLFGRLQDGNYYRAFSLI
;
A
#
# COMPACT_ATOMS: atom_id res chain seq x y z
N MET A 1 -32.60 17.58 24.58
CA MET A 1 -32.28 16.21 24.19
C MET A 1 -30.86 16.25 23.65
N GLN A 2 -29.88 15.97 24.52
CA GLN A 2 -28.47 15.99 24.14
C GLN A 2 -28.15 14.68 23.40
N ILE A 3 -27.75 14.80 22.15
CA ILE A 3 -27.23 13.66 21.38
C ILE A 3 -25.81 13.44 21.84
N ASN A 4 -25.58 12.42 22.67
CA ASN A 4 -24.24 11.94 23.02
C ASN A 4 -23.53 11.42 21.77
N ASN A 5 -22.58 12.19 21.26
CA ASN A 5 -21.67 11.79 20.19
C ASN A 5 -20.45 11.09 20.81
N SER A 6 -20.65 9.88 21.34
CA SER A 6 -19.61 9.03 21.90
C SER A 6 -19.35 7.87 20.93
N GLY A 7 -18.44 8.09 19.95
CA GLY A 7 -18.08 7.05 19.00
C GLY A 7 -17.18 7.51 17.84
N ALA A 8 -16.51 8.65 17.98
CA ALA A 8 -15.45 9.00 17.03
C ALA A 8 -14.27 8.06 17.27
N GLY A 9 -13.92 7.22 16.29
CA GLY A 9 -12.69 6.43 16.31
C GLY A 9 -11.44 7.33 16.51
N PRO A 10 -10.27 6.75 16.74
CA PRO A 10 -9.05 7.51 16.98
C PRO A 10 -8.81 8.51 15.85
N SER A 11 -8.31 9.69 16.18
CA SER A 11 -7.88 10.67 15.17
C SER A 11 -6.77 10.09 14.31
N LEU A 12 -6.57 10.59 13.09
CA LEU A 12 -5.45 10.13 12.24
C LEU A 12 -4.10 10.29 12.93
N ARG A 13 -3.90 11.38 13.69
CA ARG A 13 -2.65 11.58 14.45
C ARG A 13 -2.44 10.50 15.50
N GLU A 14 -3.47 10.14 16.26
CA GLU A 14 -3.40 9.03 17.22
C GLU A 14 -3.15 7.69 16.53
N SER A 15 -3.76 7.45 15.36
CA SER A 15 -3.50 6.27 14.56
C SER A 15 -2.04 6.21 14.10
N PHE A 16 -1.48 7.31 13.63
CA PHE A 16 -0.07 7.36 13.22
C PHE A 16 0.91 7.24 14.39
N GLU A 17 0.56 7.70 15.60
CA GLU A 17 1.34 7.39 16.79
C GLU A 17 1.33 5.89 17.14
N ARG A 18 0.20 5.21 16.93
CA ARG A 18 0.13 3.74 17.06
C ARG A 18 0.99 3.05 16.00
N ILE A 19 0.96 3.53 14.75
CA ILE A 19 1.83 3.02 13.67
C ILE A 19 3.31 3.20 14.05
N ARG A 20 3.71 4.38 14.54
CA ARG A 20 5.08 4.61 15.04
C ARG A 20 5.45 3.65 16.17
N SER A 21 4.53 3.40 17.08
CA SER A 21 4.75 2.43 18.16
C SER A 21 4.92 1.02 17.62
N ARG A 22 4.12 0.65 16.61
CA ARG A 22 4.23 -0.65 15.93
C ARG A 22 5.58 -0.82 15.22
N PHE A 23 6.08 0.24 14.58
CA PHE A 23 7.38 0.26 13.88
C PHE A 23 8.58 0.28 14.86
N ARG A 24 8.35 0.43 16.16
CA ARG A 24 9.36 0.27 17.22
C ARG A 24 9.30 -1.11 17.89
N ASP A 25 8.28 -1.89 17.61
CA ASP A 25 8.09 -3.21 18.21
C ASP A 25 9.00 -4.26 17.54
N PRO A 26 9.96 -4.86 18.28
CA PRO A 26 10.85 -5.87 17.71
C PRO A 26 10.12 -7.13 17.24
N GLU A 27 8.97 -7.48 17.81
CA GLU A 27 8.19 -8.64 17.37
C GLU A 27 7.58 -8.39 16.00
N PHE A 28 7.04 -7.17 15.78
CA PHE A 28 6.56 -6.75 14.47
C PHE A 28 7.68 -6.75 13.43
N LEU A 29 8.81 -6.10 13.72
CA LEU A 29 9.94 -6.00 12.78
C LEU A 29 10.54 -7.36 12.43
N ASN A 30 10.50 -8.32 13.34
CA ASN A 30 10.99 -9.68 13.11
C ASN A 30 9.90 -10.65 12.60
N CYS A 31 8.71 -10.16 12.26
CA CYS A 31 7.58 -10.98 11.77
C CYS A 31 7.23 -12.11 12.73
N ARG A 32 7.32 -11.87 14.06
CA ARG A 32 7.04 -12.89 15.08
C ARG A 32 5.57 -12.88 15.48
N GLY A 33 5.08 -14.04 15.96
CA GLY A 33 3.71 -14.16 16.47
C GLY A 33 2.63 -14.36 15.40
N LEU A 34 3.02 -14.45 14.13
CA LEU A 34 2.09 -14.62 13.00
C LEU A 34 1.80 -16.11 12.70
N GLY A 35 2.44 -17.04 13.39
CA GLY A 35 2.35 -18.47 13.06
C GLY A 35 2.99 -18.76 11.69
N ASN A 36 2.21 -19.38 10.79
CA ASN A 36 2.62 -19.64 9.40
C ASN A 36 2.02 -18.60 8.42
N GLU A 37 1.63 -17.42 8.90
CA GLU A 37 1.04 -16.41 8.05
C GLU A 37 2.08 -15.38 7.59
N VAL A 38 1.85 -14.79 6.43
CA VAL A 38 2.71 -13.78 5.85
C VAL A 38 2.61 -12.44 6.61
N PRO A 39 3.71 -11.66 6.72
CA PRO A 39 3.75 -10.43 7.52
C PRO A 39 3.14 -9.23 6.78
N PHE A 40 1.89 -9.37 6.34
CA PHE A 40 1.16 -8.36 5.59
C PHE A 40 0.11 -7.66 6.46
N PHE A 41 0.14 -6.34 6.45
CA PHE A 41 -0.71 -5.51 7.29
C PHE A 41 -1.42 -4.44 6.45
N VAL A 42 -2.66 -4.12 6.84
CA VAL A 42 -3.46 -3.08 6.20
C VAL A 42 -3.76 -1.99 7.22
N TYR A 43 -3.48 -0.75 6.85
CA TYR A 43 -4.04 0.43 7.49
C TYR A 43 -5.10 1.03 6.57
N ALA A 44 -6.37 0.76 6.89
CA ALA A 44 -7.51 1.31 6.15
C ALA A 44 -7.90 2.68 6.71
N TYR A 45 -8.22 3.63 5.84
CA TYR A 45 -8.59 4.99 6.20
C TYR A 45 -9.67 5.56 5.25
N ASP A 46 -10.39 6.58 5.70
CA ASP A 46 -11.37 7.28 4.87
C ASP A 46 -10.65 7.99 3.71
N ALA A 47 -11.02 7.65 2.47
CA ALA A 47 -10.44 8.22 1.25
C ALA A 47 -10.55 9.75 1.18
N ALA A 48 -11.55 10.36 1.84
CA ALA A 48 -11.66 11.81 1.94
C ALA A 48 -10.49 12.46 2.70
N ARG A 49 -9.73 11.66 3.45
CA ARG A 49 -8.56 12.13 4.23
C ARG A 49 -7.22 11.78 3.58
N GLU A 50 -7.21 11.41 2.32
CA GLU A 50 -6.01 11.01 1.55
C GLU A 50 -4.85 11.98 1.71
N LEU A 51 -5.08 13.29 1.58
CA LEU A 51 -4.01 14.29 1.68
C LEU A 51 -3.38 14.32 3.07
N GLU A 52 -4.19 14.25 4.13
CA GLU A 52 -3.68 14.21 5.52
C GLU A 52 -2.90 12.92 5.79
N VAL A 53 -3.39 11.77 5.30
CA VAL A 53 -2.69 10.48 5.41
C VAL A 53 -1.35 10.54 4.68
N ARG A 54 -1.29 11.15 3.50
CA ARG A 54 -0.05 11.32 2.74
C ARG A 54 0.97 12.15 3.51
N GLU A 55 0.58 13.31 4.06
CA GLU A 55 1.46 14.14 4.89
C GLU A 55 2.02 13.40 6.11
N LEU A 56 1.16 12.61 6.79
CA LEU A 56 1.56 11.81 7.93
C LEU A 56 2.47 10.63 7.54
N THR A 57 2.24 10.05 6.38
CA THR A 57 3.09 8.99 5.80
C THR A 57 4.48 9.54 5.45
N ASP A 58 4.54 10.71 4.82
CA ASP A 58 5.81 11.38 4.50
C ASP A 58 6.59 11.72 5.78
N ALA A 59 5.88 12.12 6.85
CA ALA A 59 6.50 12.35 8.15
C ALA A 59 7.06 11.05 8.75
N LEU A 60 6.36 9.92 8.61
CA LEU A 60 6.81 8.61 9.08
C LEU A 60 8.08 8.15 8.34
N VAL A 61 8.13 8.34 7.01
CA VAL A 61 9.31 8.04 6.20
C VAL A 61 10.48 8.93 6.60
N ARG A 62 10.27 10.24 6.80
CA ARG A 62 11.31 11.14 7.31
C ARG A 62 11.82 10.72 8.68
N ASP A 63 10.94 10.30 9.60
CA ASP A 63 11.32 9.80 10.92
C ASP A 63 12.26 8.59 10.83
N SER A 64 12.06 7.73 9.84
CA SER A 64 12.94 6.60 9.54
C SER A 64 14.31 7.07 9.03
N VAL A 65 14.32 7.94 8.02
CA VAL A 65 15.57 8.46 7.42
C VAL A 65 16.42 9.23 8.43
N GLU A 66 15.79 9.99 9.34
CA GLU A 66 16.47 10.77 10.36
C GLU A 66 16.81 9.95 11.63
N GLY A 67 16.58 8.64 11.63
CA GLY A 67 16.93 7.75 12.74
C GLY A 67 16.03 7.87 13.97
N ARG A 68 14.85 8.47 13.85
CA ARG A 68 13.84 8.54 14.93
C ARG A 68 13.03 7.26 15.09
N LEU A 69 13.08 6.39 14.06
CA LEU A 69 12.59 5.02 14.11
C LEU A 69 13.76 4.02 14.06
N PRO A 70 13.65 2.85 14.71
CA PRO A 70 14.71 1.82 14.68
C PRO A 70 14.71 1.01 13.36
N CYS A 71 13.76 1.25 12.46
CA CYS A 71 13.59 0.56 11.21
C CYS A 71 13.82 1.48 10.01
N ASN A 72 14.14 0.87 8.87
CA ASN A 72 14.21 1.52 7.57
C ASN A 72 12.85 1.36 6.87
N VAL A 73 12.15 2.46 6.64
CA VAL A 73 10.85 2.45 5.96
C VAL A 73 11.05 2.72 4.47
N VAL A 74 10.94 1.68 3.67
CA VAL A 74 10.99 1.77 2.21
C VAL A 74 9.58 2.00 1.69
N CYS A 75 9.29 3.23 1.26
CA CYS A 75 7.98 3.59 0.71
C CYS A 75 7.94 3.36 -0.80
N ARG A 76 6.85 2.75 -1.27
CA ARG A 76 6.53 2.57 -2.69
C ARG A 76 5.12 3.07 -2.96
N ASP A 77 4.99 4.08 -3.78
CA ASP A 77 3.71 4.56 -4.30
C ASP A 77 3.37 3.78 -5.57
N LEU A 78 2.23 3.08 -5.61
CA LEU A 78 1.88 2.22 -6.74
C LEU A 78 1.71 3.00 -8.06
N TRP A 79 1.38 4.29 -7.99
CA TRP A 79 1.31 5.10 -9.20
C TRP A 79 2.70 5.39 -9.76
N ASP A 80 3.66 5.72 -8.89
CA ASP A 80 5.04 5.95 -9.31
C ASP A 80 5.68 4.67 -9.82
N VAL A 81 5.32 3.52 -9.21
CA VAL A 81 5.73 2.19 -9.68
C VAL A 81 5.15 1.89 -11.07
N LEU A 82 3.86 2.20 -11.30
CA LEU A 82 3.24 2.05 -12.63
C LEU A 82 3.96 2.88 -13.69
N LEU A 83 4.23 4.15 -13.39
CA LEU A 83 4.96 5.02 -14.33
C LEU A 83 6.34 4.45 -14.64
N LYS A 84 7.05 3.95 -13.64
CA LYS A 84 8.35 3.30 -13.84
C LYS A 84 8.25 2.07 -14.75
N ILE A 85 7.24 1.22 -14.58
CA ILE A 85 6.99 0.07 -15.47
C ILE A 85 6.76 0.56 -16.91
N CYS A 86 5.94 1.59 -17.10
CA CYS A 86 5.67 2.16 -18.41
C CYS A 86 6.91 2.81 -19.05
N GLU A 87 7.80 3.40 -18.25
CA GLU A 87 9.09 3.92 -18.71
C GLU A 87 10.02 2.79 -19.15
N GLU A 88 10.12 1.71 -18.39
CA GLU A 88 10.97 0.55 -18.68
C GLU A 88 10.49 -0.20 -19.93
N GLU A 89 9.19 -0.17 -20.24
CA GLU A 89 8.59 -0.75 -21.46
C GLU A 89 8.57 0.24 -22.65
N ASP A 90 9.09 1.48 -22.47
CA ASP A 90 9.20 2.53 -23.49
C ASP A 90 7.86 2.93 -24.13
N VAL A 91 6.76 2.95 -23.31
CA VAL A 91 5.40 3.23 -23.81
C VAL A 91 4.83 4.58 -23.36
N ILE A 92 5.49 5.29 -22.44
CA ILE A 92 4.96 6.55 -21.86
C ILE A 92 4.68 7.61 -22.93
N ASP A 93 5.58 7.77 -23.88
CA ASP A 93 5.48 8.81 -24.90
C ASP A 93 4.31 8.56 -25.87
N ASP A 94 3.95 7.28 -26.07
CA ASP A 94 2.88 6.88 -27.00
C ASP A 94 1.48 6.85 -26.36
N MET A 95 1.38 6.88 -25.03
CA MET A 95 0.11 6.76 -24.29
C MET A 95 -0.90 7.84 -24.67
N ALA A 96 -0.45 9.09 -24.82
CA ALA A 96 -1.33 10.20 -25.14
C ALA A 96 -1.89 10.09 -26.58
N ASP A 97 -1.12 9.53 -27.49
CA ASP A 97 -1.53 9.29 -28.86
C ASP A 97 -2.50 8.10 -28.95
N LEU A 98 -2.21 7.02 -28.22
CA LEU A 98 -3.08 5.85 -28.10
C LEU A 98 -4.46 6.25 -27.53
N GLU A 99 -4.50 7.01 -26.43
CA GLU A 99 -5.78 7.44 -25.84
C GLU A 99 -6.58 8.33 -26.80
N ARG A 100 -5.90 9.22 -27.54
CA ARG A 100 -6.56 10.12 -28.51
C ARG A 100 -7.13 9.37 -29.71
N ASP A 101 -6.39 8.40 -30.23
CA ASP A 101 -6.70 7.73 -31.49
C ASP A 101 -7.62 6.53 -31.28
N GLU A 102 -7.49 5.78 -30.18
CA GLU A 102 -8.24 4.54 -29.91
C GLU A 102 -9.11 4.61 -28.66
N GLY A 103 -8.93 5.61 -27.82
CA GLY A 103 -9.76 5.90 -26.64
C GLY A 103 -9.22 5.34 -25.32
N PRO A 104 -9.85 5.74 -24.18
CA PRO A 104 -9.35 5.41 -22.85
C PRO A 104 -9.44 3.93 -22.49
N ASP A 105 -10.37 3.18 -23.09
CA ASP A 105 -10.52 1.75 -22.81
C ASP A 105 -9.37 0.95 -23.41
N GLU A 106 -8.88 1.35 -24.60
CA GLU A 106 -7.73 0.74 -25.24
C GLU A 106 -6.44 1.07 -24.50
N LEU A 107 -6.25 2.33 -24.10
CA LEU A 107 -5.14 2.72 -23.22
C LEU A 107 -5.13 1.89 -21.93
N LEU A 108 -6.30 1.73 -21.29
CA LEU A 108 -6.40 0.94 -20.05
C LEU A 108 -5.98 -0.51 -20.31
N SER A 109 -6.44 -1.11 -21.40
CA SER A 109 -6.12 -2.50 -21.77
C SER A 109 -4.62 -2.66 -22.03
N ALA A 110 -4.03 -1.77 -22.82
CA ALA A 110 -2.60 -1.80 -23.14
C ALA A 110 -1.72 -1.66 -21.89
N VAL A 111 -2.08 -0.74 -20.98
CA VAL A 111 -1.34 -0.58 -19.73
C VAL A 111 -1.49 -1.79 -18.83
N GLN A 112 -2.68 -2.41 -18.75
CA GLN A 112 -2.88 -3.61 -17.92
C GLN A 112 -2.12 -4.82 -18.43
N GLU A 113 -1.78 -4.91 -19.71
CA GLU A 113 -0.96 -5.99 -20.27
C GLU A 113 0.49 -5.97 -19.75
N ILE A 114 1.05 -4.78 -19.55
CA ILE A 114 2.42 -4.61 -19.05
C ILE A 114 2.47 -4.46 -17.52
N ALA A 115 1.47 -3.83 -16.93
CA ALA A 115 1.36 -3.58 -15.48
C ALA A 115 0.84 -4.82 -14.72
N THR A 116 1.49 -5.98 -14.93
CA THR A 116 1.13 -7.22 -14.23
C THR A 116 1.48 -7.16 -12.75
N PRO A 117 0.86 -7.98 -11.89
CA PRO A 117 1.23 -8.07 -10.48
C PRO A 117 2.72 -8.35 -10.27
N GLU A 118 3.32 -9.21 -11.09
CA GLU A 118 4.74 -9.56 -11.06
C GLU A 118 5.63 -8.39 -11.46
N ALA A 119 5.23 -7.60 -12.45
CA ALA A 119 5.93 -6.37 -12.84
C ALA A 119 5.94 -5.35 -11.69
N PHE A 120 4.79 -5.15 -11.01
CA PHE A 120 4.73 -4.31 -9.82
C PHE A 120 5.68 -4.79 -8.72
N VAL A 121 5.68 -6.08 -8.42
CA VAL A 121 6.55 -6.65 -7.37
C VAL A 121 8.02 -6.47 -7.74
N GLY A 122 8.41 -6.76 -8.98
CA GLY A 122 9.78 -6.56 -9.47
C GLY A 122 10.23 -5.10 -9.38
N ALA A 123 9.35 -4.15 -9.76
CA ALA A 123 9.65 -2.72 -9.72
C ALA A 123 9.68 -2.15 -8.29
N MET A 124 8.98 -2.78 -7.34
CA MET A 124 8.99 -2.40 -5.92
C MET A 124 10.16 -3.00 -5.14
N ASP A 125 10.75 -4.10 -5.63
CA ASP A 125 11.79 -4.83 -4.92
C ASP A 125 13.04 -3.95 -4.65
N PHE A 126 13.68 -4.20 -3.52
CA PHE A 126 14.88 -3.50 -3.06
C PHE A 126 15.87 -4.46 -2.38
N PHE A 127 15.92 -5.68 -2.88
CA PHE A 127 16.81 -6.73 -2.35
C PHE A 127 18.27 -6.25 -2.18
N PRO A 128 18.99 -6.62 -1.09
CA PRO A 128 18.54 -7.53 -0.03
C PRO A 128 17.66 -6.90 1.03
N HIS A 129 16.67 -7.65 1.52
CA HIS A 129 15.82 -7.24 2.64
C HIS A 129 16.49 -7.58 3.98
N GLU A 130 16.49 -6.64 4.93
CA GLU A 130 17.04 -6.85 6.26
C GLU A 130 15.90 -7.11 7.28
N ARG A 131 15.71 -8.39 7.61
CA ARG A 131 14.74 -8.78 8.65
C ARG A 131 15.04 -8.10 9.99
N GLY A 132 14.02 -7.62 10.68
CA GLY A 132 14.15 -6.86 11.92
C GLY A 132 14.51 -5.39 11.74
N ARG A 133 14.73 -4.95 10.50
CA ARG A 133 15.09 -3.59 10.16
C ARG A 133 14.19 -2.97 9.08
N ASP A 134 13.94 -3.67 7.99
CA ASP A 134 13.19 -3.11 6.87
C ASP A 134 11.68 -3.29 7.04
N VAL A 135 10.94 -2.27 6.60
CA VAL A 135 9.48 -2.28 6.48
C VAL A 135 9.14 -1.74 5.10
N LEU A 136 8.42 -2.52 4.28
CA LEU A 136 7.87 -2.05 3.02
C LEU A 136 6.54 -1.35 3.27
N LEU A 137 6.43 -0.08 2.91
CA LEU A 137 5.23 0.72 3.02
C LEU A 137 4.67 1.01 1.62
N ILE A 138 3.50 0.47 1.30
CA ILE A 138 2.86 0.62 0.00
C ILE A 138 1.74 1.66 0.08
N THR A 139 1.77 2.64 -0.81
CA THR A 139 0.81 3.73 -0.94
C THR A 139 0.24 3.82 -2.36
N GLY A 140 -0.61 4.79 -2.65
CA GLY A 140 -1.05 5.07 -4.02
C GLY A 140 -2.13 4.13 -4.57
N VAL A 141 -2.72 3.26 -3.73
CA VAL A 141 -3.77 2.31 -4.15
C VAL A 141 -4.92 2.98 -4.90
N GLY A 142 -5.38 4.14 -4.40
CA GLY A 142 -6.46 4.88 -5.05
C GLY A 142 -6.06 5.56 -6.35
N LYS A 143 -4.75 5.86 -6.52
CA LYS A 143 -4.22 6.48 -7.74
C LYS A 143 -4.05 5.49 -8.87
N VAL A 144 -3.59 4.29 -8.55
CA VAL A 144 -3.29 3.26 -9.55
C VAL A 144 -4.55 2.59 -10.11
N TYR A 145 -5.68 2.64 -9.40
CA TYR A 145 -6.95 2.13 -9.90
C TYR A 145 -7.46 2.99 -11.08
N PRO A 146 -7.91 2.40 -12.22
CA PRO A 146 -8.22 0.99 -12.46
C PRO A 146 -7.08 0.18 -13.12
N PHE A 147 -5.89 0.72 -13.31
CA PHE A 147 -4.79 0.06 -14.02
C PHE A 147 -4.30 -1.20 -13.31
N ALA A 148 -4.27 -1.18 -11.96
CA ALA A 148 -3.94 -2.35 -11.17
C ALA A 148 -4.92 -2.55 -10.01
N ARG A 149 -5.02 -3.79 -9.53
CA ARG A 149 -5.79 -4.18 -8.36
C ARG A 149 -4.86 -4.44 -7.19
N ALA A 150 -5.07 -3.72 -6.08
CA ALA A 150 -4.20 -3.84 -4.90
C ALA A 150 -4.08 -5.29 -4.39
N HIS A 151 -5.19 -6.06 -4.37
CA HIS A 151 -5.16 -7.45 -3.92
C HIS A 151 -4.24 -8.32 -4.77
N ALA A 152 -4.24 -8.17 -6.11
CA ALA A 152 -3.41 -8.97 -7.01
C ALA A 152 -1.92 -8.65 -6.81
N VAL A 153 -1.57 -7.37 -6.69
CA VAL A 153 -0.19 -6.93 -6.38
C VAL A 153 0.27 -7.48 -5.03
N MET A 154 -0.60 -7.41 -4.00
CA MET A 154 -0.27 -7.90 -2.67
C MET A 154 -0.15 -9.43 -2.61
N GLU A 155 -0.95 -10.17 -3.39
CA GLU A 155 -0.85 -11.63 -3.51
C GLU A 155 0.50 -12.04 -4.13
N ALA A 156 0.90 -11.39 -5.23
CA ALA A 156 2.20 -11.62 -5.84
C ALA A 156 3.37 -11.22 -4.90
N ALA A 157 3.22 -10.12 -4.15
CA ALA A 157 4.22 -9.65 -3.22
C ALA A 157 4.51 -10.62 -2.07
N GLN A 158 3.57 -11.51 -1.71
CA GLN A 158 3.75 -12.49 -0.63
C GLN A 158 4.91 -13.48 -0.86
N GLN A 159 5.27 -13.72 -2.12
CA GLN A 159 6.35 -14.63 -2.47
C GLN A 159 7.75 -13.99 -2.42
N VAL A 160 7.82 -12.68 -2.41
CA VAL A 160 9.07 -11.91 -2.44
C VAL A 160 9.39 -11.29 -1.07
N PHE A 161 8.39 -10.77 -0.39
CA PHE A 161 8.54 -10.06 0.89
C PHE A 161 8.11 -10.92 2.08
N GLU A 162 8.71 -12.13 2.20
CA GLU A 162 8.36 -13.09 3.29
C GLU A 162 8.98 -12.71 4.64
N ASP A 163 10.10 -12.03 4.62
CA ASP A 163 10.95 -11.82 5.79
C ASP A 163 10.80 -10.46 6.45
N ILE A 164 10.06 -9.54 5.84
CA ILE A 164 9.88 -8.17 6.33
C ILE A 164 8.39 -7.81 6.42
N PRO A 165 8.00 -6.92 7.35
CA PRO A 165 6.64 -6.40 7.37
C PRO A 165 6.30 -5.61 6.12
N VAL A 166 5.16 -5.93 5.49
CA VAL A 166 4.57 -5.19 4.38
C VAL A 166 3.32 -4.49 4.88
N VAL A 167 3.26 -3.18 4.73
CA VAL A 167 2.15 -2.35 5.19
C VAL A 167 1.47 -1.66 4.00
N LEU A 168 0.20 -1.97 3.78
CA LEU A 168 -0.63 -1.34 2.77
C LEU A 168 -1.44 -0.18 3.36
N MET A 169 -1.21 1.03 2.85
CA MET A 169 -2.05 2.21 3.15
C MET A 169 -3.26 2.18 2.21
N TYR A 170 -4.46 1.91 2.75
CA TYR A 170 -5.62 1.60 1.94
C TYR A 170 -6.75 2.63 2.10
N PRO A 171 -7.07 3.41 1.05
CA PRO A 171 -8.16 4.39 1.08
C PRO A 171 -9.52 3.71 0.94
N GLY A 172 -10.07 3.20 2.05
CA GLY A 172 -11.31 2.45 2.05
C GLY A 172 -11.59 1.71 3.35
N VAL A 173 -12.19 0.53 3.24
CA VAL A 173 -12.57 -0.30 4.39
C VAL A 173 -11.92 -1.67 4.31
N PHE A 174 -11.37 -2.10 5.42
CA PHE A 174 -10.87 -3.45 5.64
C PHE A 174 -11.60 -4.06 6.86
N ASP A 175 -12.25 -5.20 6.68
CA ASP A 175 -13.03 -5.88 7.73
C ASP A 175 -12.30 -7.11 8.32
N GLY A 176 -10.99 -7.25 8.04
CA GLY A 176 -10.17 -8.39 8.43
C GLY A 176 -10.21 -9.55 7.43
N ARG A 177 -11.04 -9.48 6.38
CA ARG A 177 -11.17 -10.52 5.33
C ARG A 177 -11.30 -9.98 3.93
N SER A 178 -11.91 -8.82 3.77
CA SER A 178 -12.15 -8.18 2.47
C SER A 178 -11.77 -6.71 2.49
N LEU A 179 -11.38 -6.21 1.33
CA LEU A 179 -11.07 -4.82 1.06
C LEU A 179 -12.17 -4.20 0.19
N ARG A 180 -12.60 -2.97 0.53
CA ARG A 180 -13.50 -2.17 -0.29
C ARG A 180 -12.89 -0.81 -0.56
N LEU A 181 -12.37 -0.63 -1.77
CA LEU A 181 -11.76 0.61 -2.20
C LEU A 181 -12.79 1.74 -2.22
N PHE A 182 -12.44 2.89 -1.64
CA PHE A 182 -13.31 4.04 -1.45
C PHE A 182 -14.62 3.72 -0.68
N GLY A 183 -14.66 2.58 0.03
CA GLY A 183 -15.85 2.08 0.68
C GLY A 183 -16.96 1.56 -0.26
N ARG A 184 -16.70 1.51 -1.57
CA ARG A 184 -17.70 1.22 -2.62
C ARG A 184 -17.32 0.05 -3.53
N LEU A 185 -16.06 -0.01 -3.96
CA LEU A 185 -15.60 -1.01 -4.92
C LEU A 185 -15.13 -2.24 -4.16
N GLN A 186 -15.94 -3.29 -4.22
CA GLN A 186 -15.63 -4.55 -3.54
C GLN A 186 -14.55 -5.30 -4.30
N ASP A 187 -13.50 -5.67 -3.60
CA ASP A 187 -12.50 -6.62 -4.04
C ASP A 187 -12.91 -8.00 -3.51
N GLY A 188 -13.40 -8.86 -4.39
CA GLY A 188 -14.11 -10.09 -4.03
C GLY A 188 -13.24 -11.22 -3.48
N ASN A 189 -11.96 -10.99 -3.22
CA ASN A 189 -11.01 -12.02 -2.87
C ASN A 189 -10.68 -12.03 -1.37
N TYR A 190 -10.48 -13.26 -0.84
CA TYR A 190 -9.95 -13.47 0.50
C TYR A 190 -8.54 -12.91 0.60
N TYR A 191 -8.34 -11.98 1.52
CA TYR A 191 -7.07 -11.31 1.73
C TYR A 191 -6.44 -11.76 3.05
N ARG A 192 -5.25 -12.36 2.96
CA ARG A 192 -4.48 -12.78 4.14
C ARG A 192 -3.64 -11.61 4.63
N ALA A 193 -4.25 -10.71 5.37
CA ALA A 193 -3.56 -9.62 6.01
C ALA A 193 -4.16 -9.31 7.37
N PHE A 194 -3.37 -8.68 8.22
CA PHE A 194 -3.78 -8.23 9.54
C PHE A 194 -4.12 -6.73 9.53
N SER A 195 -4.99 -6.28 10.43
CA SER A 195 -5.05 -4.86 10.73
C SER A 195 -3.72 -4.41 11.32
N LEU A 196 -3.19 -3.29 10.86
CA LEU A 196 -1.92 -2.77 11.37
C LEU A 196 -2.04 -2.29 12.82
N ILE A 197 -3.20 -1.67 13.16
CA ILE A 197 -3.52 -1.12 14.49
C ILE A 197 -4.94 -1.42 14.90
#